data_f694850f66016ac910e64fdb665dc8b9
#
_entry.id   f694850f66016ac910e64fdb665dc8b9
#
_cell.length_a   1.000
_cell.length_b   1.000
_cell.length_c   1.000
_cell.angle_alpha   90.00
_cell.angle_beta   90.00
_cell.angle_gamma   90.00
#
_symmetry.space_group_name_H-M   'P 1'
#
loop_
_entity.id
_entity.type
_entity.pdbx_description
1 polymer ?
#
loop_
_entity_poly.entity_id
_entity_poly.type
_entity_poly.pdbx_seq_one_letter_code
_entity_poly.pdbx_strand_id
1 'polypeptide(L)'
;YQKIYSRAKDLVKTGEYIEKKYGIPIVNKRIAVTPISMLAGVSGGDPVKYAKTLDKAAKAVGVNFIGGFSALVQKGFSAGDRELISAIPQALAETELVCSSVNVGSTKAGINMDAVKLMGQKVRETAELTRDKQCIGAAKLVVFCNAVEDNPFMAGAFHGVGEADCVLSVGVSGPGVVRSVLSKMPDDAPINEVAETIKKTAFKITRMGQLVGTEAARMLGVEFGIIDLSLAPTPA
;
A
#
# COMPACT_ATOMS: atom_id res chain seq x y z
N TYR A 1 12.01 10.39 10.52
CA TYR A 1 12.51 9.10 11.01
C TYR A 1 11.94 8.74 12.39
N GLN A 2 12.20 9.57 13.41
CA GLN A 2 11.85 9.27 14.81
C GLN A 2 10.36 8.93 15.01
N LYS A 3 9.43 9.71 14.39
CA LYS A 3 7.99 9.46 14.50
C LYS A 3 7.63 8.08 13.94
N ILE A 4 8.13 7.72 12.76
CA ILE A 4 7.88 6.41 12.13
C ILE A 4 8.41 5.29 13.01
N TYR A 5 9.68 5.38 13.43
CA TYR A 5 10.30 4.36 14.26
C TYR A 5 9.58 4.16 15.60
N SER A 6 9.28 5.25 16.31
CA SER A 6 8.63 5.15 17.61
C SER A 6 7.23 4.52 17.55
N ARG A 7 6.48 4.76 16.48
CA ARG A 7 5.13 4.23 16.29
C ARG A 7 5.09 2.80 15.75
N ALA A 8 6.08 2.43 14.92
CA ALA A 8 6.05 1.17 14.19
C ALA A 8 7.06 0.11 14.67
N LYS A 9 7.94 0.42 15.62
CA LYS A 9 9.01 -0.49 16.08
C LYS A 9 8.54 -1.88 16.51
N ASP A 10 7.31 -1.97 17.01
CA ASP A 10 6.74 -3.23 17.51
C ASP A 10 5.79 -3.91 16.50
N LEU A 11 5.59 -3.32 15.30
CA LEU A 11 4.65 -3.82 14.29
C LEU A 11 4.99 -5.26 13.84
N VAL A 12 6.24 -5.52 13.53
CA VAL A 12 6.69 -6.84 13.03
C VAL A 12 6.50 -7.90 14.11
N LYS A 13 6.97 -7.63 15.33
CA LYS A 13 6.83 -8.54 16.47
C LYS A 13 5.36 -8.84 16.80
N THR A 14 4.51 -7.81 16.73
CA THR A 14 3.07 -7.97 16.95
C THR A 14 2.45 -8.87 15.88
N GLY A 15 2.81 -8.66 14.59
CA GLY A 15 2.36 -9.52 13.50
C GLY A 15 2.78 -10.97 13.68
N GLU A 16 4.05 -11.22 14.00
CA GLU A 16 4.59 -12.56 14.25
C GLU A 16 3.93 -13.26 15.46
N TYR A 17 3.66 -12.50 16.52
CA TYR A 17 2.94 -13.02 17.68
C TYR A 17 1.52 -13.47 17.32
N ILE A 18 0.78 -12.63 16.57
CA ILE A 18 -0.60 -12.93 16.15
C ILE A 18 -0.64 -14.12 15.19
N GLU A 19 0.29 -14.15 14.23
CA GLU A 19 0.45 -15.28 13.31
C GLU A 19 0.64 -16.59 14.08
N LYS A 20 1.54 -16.59 15.04
CA LYS A 20 1.81 -17.77 15.89
C LYS A 20 0.62 -18.13 16.78
N LYS A 21 -0.08 -17.14 17.32
CA LYS A 21 -1.22 -17.34 18.23
C LYS A 21 -2.44 -17.94 17.53
N TYR A 22 -2.75 -17.48 16.32
CA TYR A 22 -3.96 -17.87 15.60
C TYR A 22 -3.73 -18.81 14.42
N GLY A 23 -2.47 -19.07 14.05
CA GLY A 23 -2.14 -19.86 12.86
C GLY A 23 -2.54 -19.19 11.54
N ILE A 24 -2.69 -17.87 11.54
CA ILE A 24 -3.08 -17.07 10.36
C ILE A 24 -1.82 -16.42 9.80
N PRO A 25 -1.39 -16.75 8.56
CA PRO A 25 -0.18 -16.16 7.99
C PRO A 25 -0.35 -14.66 7.74
N ILE A 26 0.57 -13.87 8.28
CA ILE A 26 0.67 -12.42 8.05
C ILE A 26 1.90 -12.15 7.16
N VAL A 27 1.71 -12.33 5.87
CA VAL A 27 2.81 -12.38 4.88
C VAL A 27 3.55 -11.05 4.78
N ASN A 28 2.82 -9.92 4.78
CA ASN A 28 3.40 -8.60 4.61
C ASN A 28 3.06 -7.67 5.78
N LYS A 29 4.07 -6.99 6.29
CA LYS A 29 3.96 -5.89 7.25
C LYS A 29 4.45 -4.63 6.53
N ARG A 30 3.62 -3.60 6.47
CA ARG A 30 3.89 -2.39 5.68
C ARG A 30 3.63 -1.14 6.51
N ILE A 31 4.23 -0.03 6.11
CA ILE A 31 3.96 1.30 6.65
C ILE A 31 3.51 2.18 5.49
N ALA A 32 2.54 3.05 5.73
CA ALA A 32 2.20 4.15 4.85
C ALA A 32 2.31 5.47 5.63
N VAL A 33 2.85 6.50 5.00
CA VAL A 33 2.93 7.83 5.59
C VAL A 33 2.10 8.83 4.77
N THR A 34 1.80 9.98 5.35
CA THR A 34 1.18 11.11 4.65
C THR A 34 1.97 11.43 3.37
N PRO A 35 1.30 11.79 2.26
CA PRO A 35 1.98 12.07 1.00
C PRO A 35 3.14 13.05 1.16
N ILE A 36 4.34 12.60 0.80
CA ILE A 36 5.57 13.40 0.97
C ILE A 36 5.54 14.68 0.12
N SER A 37 4.80 14.72 -1.00
CA SER A 37 4.66 15.94 -1.79
C SER A 37 4.10 17.10 -0.97
N MET A 38 3.21 16.84 -0.01
CA MET A 38 2.64 17.86 0.88
C MET A 38 3.70 18.41 1.83
N LEU A 39 4.59 17.56 2.34
CA LEU A 39 5.69 17.97 3.22
C LEU A 39 6.78 18.71 2.42
N ALA A 40 7.14 18.21 1.26
CA ALA A 40 8.14 18.82 0.38
C ALA A 40 7.72 20.23 -0.06
N GLY A 41 6.44 20.42 -0.36
CA GLY A 41 5.90 21.72 -0.75
C GLY A 41 5.96 22.80 0.34
N VAL A 42 6.03 22.41 1.61
CA VAL A 42 6.08 23.33 2.75
C VAL A 42 7.49 23.51 3.29
N SER A 43 8.22 22.43 3.45
CA SER A 43 9.54 22.43 4.09
C SER A 43 10.70 22.61 3.10
N GLY A 44 10.45 22.45 1.81
CA GLY A 44 11.49 22.43 0.78
C GLY A 44 12.42 21.20 0.93
N GLY A 45 13.54 21.25 0.25
CA GLY A 45 14.56 20.22 0.34
C GLY A 45 14.43 19.16 -0.77
N ASP A 46 15.46 18.35 -0.89
CA ASP A 46 15.58 17.31 -1.90
C ASP A 46 14.65 16.12 -1.58
N PRO A 47 13.65 15.81 -2.45
CA PRO A 47 12.74 14.68 -2.22
C PRO A 47 13.44 13.33 -2.10
N VAL A 48 14.61 13.13 -2.74
CA VAL A 48 15.36 11.87 -2.63
C VAL A 48 15.84 11.63 -1.20
N LYS A 49 16.14 12.69 -0.44
CA LYS A 49 16.51 12.57 0.98
C LYS A 49 15.33 12.09 1.83
N TYR A 50 14.10 12.50 1.50
CA TYR A 50 12.92 11.97 2.17
C TYR A 50 12.78 10.47 1.88
N ALA A 51 12.92 10.04 0.61
CA ALA A 51 12.87 8.63 0.25
C ALA A 51 13.93 7.80 1.02
N LYS A 52 15.18 8.27 1.07
CA LYS A 52 16.24 7.60 1.86
C LYS A 52 15.91 7.52 3.35
N THR A 53 15.26 8.54 3.89
CA THR A 53 14.83 8.56 5.30
C THR A 53 13.72 7.53 5.54
N LEU A 54 12.77 7.40 4.61
CA LEU A 54 11.72 6.37 4.66
C LEU A 54 12.33 4.97 4.58
N ASP A 55 13.25 4.74 3.64
CA ASP A 55 13.94 3.45 3.47
C ASP A 55 14.70 3.04 4.74
N LYS A 56 15.43 4.00 5.32
CA LYS A 56 16.12 3.80 6.61
C LYS A 56 15.15 3.44 7.75
N ALA A 57 13.99 4.10 7.80
CA ALA A 57 12.99 3.82 8.82
C ALA A 57 12.38 2.42 8.62
N ALA A 58 12.03 2.07 7.39
CA ALA A 58 11.49 0.76 7.03
C ALA A 58 12.45 -0.38 7.40
N LYS A 59 13.74 -0.22 7.07
CA LYS A 59 14.80 -1.18 7.43
C LYS A 59 14.96 -1.31 8.94
N ALA A 60 14.93 -0.21 9.67
CA ALA A 60 15.07 -0.22 11.12
C ALA A 60 13.89 -0.88 11.86
N VAL A 61 12.68 -0.79 11.29
CA VAL A 61 11.48 -1.45 11.80
C VAL A 61 11.40 -2.91 11.34
N GLY A 62 11.99 -3.25 10.20
CA GLY A 62 11.97 -4.60 9.61
C GLY A 62 10.71 -4.89 8.78
N VAL A 63 10.03 -3.84 8.28
CA VAL A 63 8.86 -4.01 7.41
C VAL A 63 9.25 -4.34 5.97
N ASN A 64 8.31 -4.92 5.23
CA ASN A 64 8.56 -5.32 3.84
C ASN A 64 8.57 -4.13 2.88
N PHE A 65 7.71 -3.12 3.12
CA PHE A 65 7.58 -1.93 2.29
C PHE A 65 7.16 -0.72 3.11
N ILE A 66 7.50 0.48 2.60
CA ILE A 66 6.99 1.75 3.09
C ILE A 66 6.46 2.58 1.93
N GLY A 67 5.19 2.98 2.02
CA GLY A 67 4.50 3.85 1.08
C GLY A 67 4.44 5.30 1.58
N GLY A 68 3.81 6.16 0.76
CA GLY A 68 3.65 7.58 1.05
C GLY A 68 4.66 8.48 0.35
N PHE A 69 5.63 7.94 -0.40
CA PHE A 69 6.38 8.75 -1.36
C PHE A 69 5.49 9.06 -2.55
N SER A 70 4.47 9.89 -2.33
CA SER A 70 3.26 10.01 -3.14
C SER A 70 2.88 11.45 -3.40
N ALA A 71 2.12 11.67 -4.51
CA ALA A 71 1.52 12.94 -4.87
C ALA A 71 0.05 12.75 -5.30
N LEU A 72 -0.81 13.70 -4.94
CA LEU A 72 -2.25 13.69 -5.23
C LEU A 72 -2.57 14.81 -6.23
N VAL A 73 -2.51 14.52 -7.53
CA VAL A 73 -2.54 15.51 -8.60
C VAL A 73 -3.82 15.50 -9.43
N GLN A 74 -4.88 14.86 -8.95
CA GLN A 74 -6.17 14.78 -9.66
C GLN A 74 -6.82 16.16 -9.90
N LYS A 75 -6.46 17.17 -9.11
CA LYS A 75 -6.95 18.56 -9.27
C LYS A 75 -5.92 19.53 -9.83
N GLY A 76 -4.78 19.04 -10.27
CA GLY A 76 -3.64 19.84 -10.74
C GLY A 76 -2.38 19.62 -9.91
N PHE A 77 -1.33 20.32 -10.21
CA PHE A 77 -0.02 20.18 -9.56
C PHE A 77 0.28 21.36 -8.64
N SER A 78 0.69 21.08 -7.44
CA SER A 78 1.44 22.03 -6.62
C SER A 78 2.95 22.02 -6.99
N ALA A 79 3.72 22.95 -6.44
CA ALA A 79 5.18 22.94 -6.60
C ALA A 79 5.80 21.66 -6.01
N GLY A 80 5.40 21.27 -4.80
CA GLY A 80 5.89 20.06 -4.15
C GLY A 80 5.54 18.76 -4.90
N ASP A 81 4.38 18.71 -5.59
CA ASP A 81 4.03 17.57 -6.43
C ASP A 81 4.97 17.43 -7.61
N ARG A 82 5.30 18.54 -8.28
CA ARG A 82 6.23 18.53 -9.42
C ARG A 82 7.63 18.10 -9.01
N GLU A 83 8.12 18.62 -7.90
CA GLU A 83 9.44 18.26 -7.34
C GLU A 83 9.49 16.79 -6.98
N LEU A 84 8.49 16.28 -6.24
CA LEU A 84 8.42 14.87 -5.86
C LEU A 84 8.34 13.97 -7.09
N ILE A 85 7.44 14.25 -8.03
CA ILE A 85 7.26 13.41 -9.24
C ILE A 85 8.55 13.39 -10.07
N SER A 86 9.26 14.50 -10.17
CA SER A 86 10.54 14.57 -10.87
C SER A 86 11.61 13.68 -10.21
N ALA A 87 11.57 13.55 -8.89
CA ALA A 87 12.52 12.76 -8.11
C ALA A 87 12.19 11.26 -8.03
N ILE A 88 10.97 10.82 -8.41
CA ILE A 88 10.54 9.41 -8.31
C ILE A 88 11.56 8.43 -8.92
N PRO A 89 12.05 8.63 -10.16
CA PRO A 89 12.96 7.67 -10.77
C PRO A 89 14.23 7.45 -9.95
N GLN A 90 14.88 8.53 -9.52
CA GLN A 90 16.07 8.46 -8.70
C GLN A 90 15.79 7.89 -7.31
N ALA A 91 14.71 8.35 -6.67
CA ALA A 91 14.32 7.87 -5.33
C ALA A 91 14.12 6.35 -5.32
N LEU A 92 13.41 5.80 -6.32
CA LEU A 92 13.15 4.36 -6.40
C LEU A 92 14.36 3.53 -6.86
N ALA A 93 15.31 4.14 -7.58
CA ALA A 93 16.57 3.48 -7.93
C ALA A 93 17.53 3.39 -6.74
N GLU A 94 17.53 4.41 -5.86
CA GLU A 94 18.44 4.53 -4.71
C GLU A 94 17.88 3.95 -3.40
N THR A 95 16.64 3.46 -3.39
CA THR A 95 15.99 2.86 -2.21
C THR A 95 15.50 1.44 -2.50
N GLU A 96 15.41 0.61 -1.46
CA GLU A 96 15.00 -0.78 -1.59
C GLU A 96 13.51 -0.97 -1.25
N LEU A 97 13.06 -0.43 -0.13
CA LEU A 97 11.74 -0.70 0.45
C LEU A 97 10.71 0.40 0.19
N VAL A 98 11.11 1.53 -0.37
CA VAL A 98 10.21 2.64 -0.67
C VAL A 98 9.37 2.33 -1.89
N CYS A 99 8.05 2.50 -1.74
CA CYS A 99 7.10 2.45 -2.83
C CYS A 99 6.48 3.82 -3.03
N SER A 100 6.19 4.15 -4.28
CA SER A 100 5.62 5.44 -4.68
C SER A 100 4.28 5.28 -5.36
N SER A 101 3.44 6.30 -5.25
CA SER A 101 2.19 6.36 -5.98
C SER A 101 1.84 7.80 -6.37
N VAL A 102 1.14 7.93 -7.50
CA VAL A 102 0.61 9.22 -7.95
C VAL A 102 -0.86 9.03 -8.32
N ASN A 103 -1.75 9.76 -7.63
CA ASN A 103 -3.18 9.75 -7.94
C ASN A 103 -3.48 10.83 -9.00
N VAL A 104 -3.79 10.40 -10.22
CA VAL A 104 -3.99 11.27 -11.38
C VAL A 104 -5.44 11.59 -11.69
N GLY A 105 -6.38 10.94 -11.02
CA GLY A 105 -7.79 11.13 -11.28
C GLY A 105 -8.69 10.79 -10.09
N SER A 106 -9.90 11.31 -10.14
CA SER A 106 -10.98 10.93 -9.23
C SER A 106 -12.33 11.09 -9.91
N THR A 107 -13.33 10.35 -9.45
CA THR A 107 -14.72 10.49 -9.94
C THR A 107 -15.23 11.93 -9.85
N LYS A 108 -14.75 12.68 -8.86
CA LYS A 108 -15.17 14.07 -8.61
C LYS A 108 -14.43 15.09 -9.45
N ALA A 109 -13.14 14.89 -9.72
CA ALA A 109 -12.27 15.84 -10.43
C ALA A 109 -12.03 15.46 -11.91
N GLY A 110 -12.38 14.24 -12.31
CA GLY A 110 -11.99 13.69 -13.61
C GLY A 110 -10.54 13.23 -13.62
N ILE A 111 -9.97 13.08 -14.80
CA ILE A 111 -8.60 12.60 -15.00
C ILE A 111 -7.71 13.77 -15.42
N ASN A 112 -6.61 13.97 -14.73
CA ASN A 112 -5.57 14.93 -15.08
C ASN A 112 -4.68 14.32 -16.18
N MET A 113 -4.96 14.63 -17.44
CA MET A 113 -4.25 14.06 -18.58
C MET A 113 -2.79 14.49 -18.66
N ASP A 114 -2.44 15.68 -18.15
CA ASP A 114 -1.05 16.12 -18.06
C ASP A 114 -0.27 15.26 -17.06
N ALA A 115 -0.92 14.88 -15.97
CA ALA A 115 -0.33 13.96 -15.00
C ALA A 115 -0.17 12.55 -15.60
N VAL A 116 -1.15 12.06 -16.34
CA VAL A 116 -1.05 10.75 -17.04
C VAL A 116 0.15 10.74 -17.99
N LYS A 117 0.30 11.78 -18.81
CA LYS A 117 1.43 11.93 -19.73
C LYS A 117 2.77 11.97 -18.98
N LEU A 118 2.85 12.77 -17.93
CA LEU A 118 4.05 12.90 -17.11
C LEU A 118 4.41 11.56 -16.44
N MET A 119 3.41 10.87 -15.88
CA MET A 119 3.65 9.57 -15.23
C MET A 119 4.11 8.50 -16.21
N GLY A 120 3.59 8.48 -17.45
CA GLY A 120 4.10 7.56 -18.48
C GLY A 120 5.60 7.74 -18.74
N GLN A 121 6.07 8.98 -18.76
CA GLN A 121 7.50 9.28 -18.88
C GLN A 121 8.28 8.82 -17.63
N LYS A 122 7.76 9.10 -16.44
CA LYS A 122 8.42 8.71 -15.17
C LYS A 122 8.49 7.20 -14.95
N VAL A 123 7.47 6.45 -15.34
CA VAL A 123 7.51 4.97 -15.34
C VAL A 123 8.64 4.46 -16.21
N ARG A 124 8.76 5.00 -17.43
CA ARG A 124 9.84 4.64 -18.37
C ARG A 124 11.22 4.99 -17.79
N GLU A 125 11.41 6.23 -17.33
CA GLU A 125 12.67 6.65 -16.71
C GLU A 125 13.05 5.76 -15.52
N THR A 126 12.08 5.41 -14.67
CA THR A 126 12.32 4.52 -13.52
C THR A 126 12.73 3.12 -13.96
N ALA A 127 12.09 2.58 -14.98
CA ALA A 127 12.46 1.28 -15.55
C ALA A 127 13.89 1.30 -16.12
N GLU A 128 14.23 2.34 -16.88
CA GLU A 128 15.56 2.51 -17.46
C GLU A 128 16.66 2.64 -16.40
N LEU A 129 16.44 3.43 -15.34
CA LEU A 129 17.39 3.60 -14.25
C LEU A 129 17.61 2.33 -13.40
N THR A 130 16.65 1.40 -13.44
CA THR A 130 16.73 0.15 -12.66
C THR A 130 16.83 -1.08 -13.55
N ARG A 131 17.24 -0.90 -14.79
CA ARG A 131 17.32 -1.96 -15.80
C ARG A 131 18.24 -3.11 -15.38
N ASP A 132 19.35 -2.81 -14.73
CA ASP A 132 20.29 -3.77 -14.14
C ASP A 132 19.69 -4.61 -13.00
N LYS A 133 18.60 -4.13 -12.40
CA LYS A 133 17.83 -4.78 -11.35
C LYS A 133 16.45 -5.25 -11.84
N GLN A 134 16.34 -5.69 -13.08
CA GLN A 134 15.09 -6.17 -13.69
C GLN A 134 13.95 -5.14 -13.68
N CYS A 135 14.28 -3.87 -13.79
CA CYS A 135 13.32 -2.75 -13.75
C CYS A 135 12.47 -2.67 -12.48
N ILE A 136 12.97 -3.19 -11.35
CA ILE A 136 12.21 -3.29 -10.09
C ILE A 136 11.70 -1.93 -9.58
N GLY A 137 12.34 -0.84 -9.92
CA GLY A 137 11.88 0.50 -9.58
C GLY A 137 10.48 0.80 -10.14
N ALA A 138 10.22 0.39 -11.39
CA ALA A 138 8.89 0.56 -12.00
C ALA A 138 7.81 -0.30 -11.31
N ALA A 139 8.16 -1.48 -10.78
CA ALA A 139 7.26 -2.33 -10.02
C ALA A 139 6.90 -1.73 -8.64
N LYS A 140 7.68 -0.76 -8.14
CA LYS A 140 7.41 -0.03 -6.89
C LYS A 140 6.64 1.28 -7.11
N LEU A 141 6.24 1.59 -8.34
CA LEU A 141 5.52 2.80 -8.72
C LEU A 141 4.11 2.47 -9.20
N VAL A 142 3.11 3.08 -8.58
CA VAL A 142 1.70 2.90 -8.97
C VAL A 142 1.09 4.23 -9.39
N VAL A 143 0.36 4.22 -10.50
CA VAL A 143 -0.46 5.36 -10.94
C VAL A 143 -1.93 5.02 -10.66
N PHE A 144 -2.56 5.83 -9.82
CA PHE A 144 -3.93 5.62 -9.36
C PHE A 144 -4.94 6.55 -10.03
N CYS A 145 -6.16 6.06 -10.10
CA CYS A 145 -7.38 6.86 -10.23
C CYS A 145 -8.34 6.43 -9.11
N ASN A 146 -8.92 7.38 -8.39
CA ASN A 146 -9.71 7.13 -7.18
C ASN A 146 -8.93 6.36 -6.08
N ALA A 147 -7.70 6.74 -5.82
CA ALA A 147 -6.93 6.14 -4.73
C ALA A 147 -7.64 6.34 -3.39
N VAL A 148 -7.84 5.24 -2.67
CA VAL A 148 -8.37 5.24 -1.31
C VAL A 148 -7.21 5.42 -0.32
N GLU A 149 -7.38 6.34 0.62
CA GLU A 149 -6.44 6.53 1.72
C GLU A 149 -6.37 5.27 2.59
N ASP A 150 -5.20 5.03 3.19
CA ASP A 150 -4.96 3.92 4.12
C ASP A 150 -5.23 2.51 3.57
N ASN A 151 -5.18 2.36 2.25
CA ASN A 151 -5.40 1.08 1.60
C ASN A 151 -4.30 0.07 1.98
N PRO A 152 -4.63 -1.08 2.60
CA PRO A 152 -3.63 -2.02 3.08
C PRO A 152 -3.01 -2.90 1.99
N PHE A 153 -3.58 -2.95 0.78
CA PHE A 153 -3.11 -3.81 -0.30
C PHE A 153 -2.05 -3.18 -1.18
N MET A 154 -2.13 -1.88 -1.40
CA MET A 154 -1.32 -1.24 -2.42
C MET A 154 0.10 -0.95 -1.92
N ALA A 155 1.10 -1.41 -2.69
CA ALA A 155 2.46 -0.92 -2.54
C ALA A 155 2.49 0.57 -2.89
N GLY A 156 2.82 1.49 -2.19
CA GLY A 156 2.69 2.93 -2.45
C GLY A 156 1.40 3.54 -1.92
N ALA A 157 0.64 2.82 -1.08
CA ALA A 157 -0.43 3.41 -0.30
C ALA A 157 0.09 4.59 0.53
N PHE A 158 -0.79 5.51 0.83
CA PHE A 158 -0.48 6.69 1.63
C PHE A 158 -1.50 6.85 2.77
N HIS A 159 -1.05 7.48 3.85
CA HIS A 159 -1.90 7.79 4.99
C HIS A 159 -2.70 9.07 4.74
N GLY A 160 -4.00 9.04 5.05
CA GLY A 160 -4.89 10.16 4.91
C GLY A 160 -4.56 11.31 5.88
N VAL A 161 -4.81 12.54 5.45
CA VAL A 161 -4.54 13.73 6.27
C VAL A 161 -5.65 14.04 7.26
N GLY A 162 -6.85 13.48 7.06
CA GLY A 162 -8.01 13.67 7.94
C GLY A 162 -8.16 12.59 9.02
N GLU A 163 -7.27 11.59 9.01
CA GLU A 163 -7.36 10.44 9.90
C GLU A 163 -6.57 10.65 11.21
N ALA A 164 -6.72 9.70 12.13
CA ALA A 164 -5.94 9.67 13.36
C ALA A 164 -4.42 9.60 13.04
N ASP A 165 -3.59 10.07 13.95
CA ASP A 165 -2.14 10.19 13.80
C ASP A 165 -1.44 8.84 13.46
N CYS A 166 -2.10 7.72 13.81
CA CYS A 166 -1.64 6.37 13.51
C CYS A 166 -2.83 5.41 13.51
N VAL A 167 -3.06 4.73 12.41
CA VAL A 167 -4.09 3.70 12.26
C VAL A 167 -3.46 2.39 11.79
N LEU A 168 -4.11 1.28 12.11
CA LEU A 168 -3.74 -0.05 11.63
C LEU A 168 -4.85 -0.56 10.71
N SER A 169 -4.51 -0.87 9.47
CA SER A 169 -5.43 -1.45 8.50
C SER A 169 -4.98 -2.87 8.10
N VAL A 170 -5.92 -3.71 7.70
CA VAL A 170 -5.68 -5.11 7.37
C VAL A 170 -6.12 -5.41 5.94
N GLY A 171 -5.19 -5.89 5.12
CA GLY A 171 -5.48 -6.45 3.81
C GLY A 171 -5.63 -7.96 3.87
N VAL A 172 -6.77 -8.48 3.44
CA VAL A 172 -7.06 -9.91 3.39
C VAL A 172 -7.05 -10.41 1.96
N SER A 173 -6.11 -11.30 1.62
CA SER A 173 -6.03 -11.93 0.30
C SER A 173 -6.95 -13.15 0.26
N GLY A 174 -8.01 -13.08 -0.55
CA GLY A 174 -9.05 -14.09 -0.64
C GLY A 174 -8.91 -15.14 -1.72
N PRO A 175 -8.24 -14.92 -2.88
CA PRO A 175 -8.30 -15.82 -4.02
C PRO A 175 -7.90 -17.26 -3.71
N GLY A 176 -6.82 -17.47 -2.98
CA GLY A 176 -6.34 -18.80 -2.59
C GLY A 176 -7.32 -19.57 -1.71
N VAL A 177 -7.97 -18.88 -0.76
CA VAL A 177 -8.98 -19.47 0.11
C VAL A 177 -10.24 -19.82 -0.67
N VAL A 178 -10.70 -18.90 -1.53
CA VAL A 178 -11.86 -19.13 -2.40
C VAL A 178 -11.60 -20.32 -3.33
N ARG A 179 -10.45 -20.37 -3.99
CA ARG A 179 -10.03 -21.51 -4.83
C ARG A 179 -10.08 -22.83 -4.05
N SER A 180 -9.52 -22.88 -2.84
CA SER A 180 -9.50 -24.08 -2.00
C SER A 180 -10.90 -24.55 -1.58
N VAL A 181 -11.86 -23.64 -1.47
CA VAL A 181 -13.24 -23.99 -1.14
C VAL A 181 -13.99 -24.44 -2.40
N LEU A 182 -13.84 -23.73 -3.51
CA LEU A 182 -14.49 -24.07 -4.77
C LEU A 182 -14.02 -25.41 -5.35
N SER A 183 -12.73 -25.75 -5.20
CA SER A 183 -12.20 -27.05 -5.68
C SER A 183 -12.78 -28.28 -4.96
N LYS A 184 -13.56 -28.08 -3.90
CA LYS A 184 -14.29 -29.14 -3.20
C LYS A 184 -15.75 -29.28 -3.64
N MET A 185 -16.20 -28.37 -4.48
CA MET A 185 -17.56 -28.42 -5.05
C MET A 185 -17.58 -29.34 -6.28
N PRO A 186 -18.75 -29.93 -6.62
CA PRO A 186 -18.93 -30.62 -7.88
C PRO A 186 -18.68 -29.70 -9.09
N ASP A 187 -18.12 -30.23 -10.17
CA ASP A 187 -17.81 -29.45 -11.38
C ASP A 187 -19.08 -28.92 -12.08
N ASP A 188 -20.22 -29.56 -11.88
CA ASP A 188 -21.55 -29.19 -12.38
C ASP A 188 -22.40 -28.39 -11.39
N ALA A 189 -21.78 -27.88 -10.31
CA ALA A 189 -22.47 -27.11 -9.28
C ALA A 189 -23.17 -25.87 -9.89
N PRO A 190 -24.48 -25.64 -9.54
CA PRO A 190 -25.21 -24.47 -10.02
C PRO A 190 -24.54 -23.16 -9.64
N ILE A 191 -24.58 -22.19 -10.55
CA ILE A 191 -23.89 -20.88 -10.36
C ILE A 191 -24.32 -20.13 -9.09
N ASN A 192 -25.57 -20.29 -8.67
CA ASN A 192 -26.06 -19.70 -7.41
C ASN A 192 -25.40 -20.33 -6.17
N GLU A 193 -25.13 -21.64 -6.19
CA GLU A 193 -24.41 -22.31 -5.10
C GLU A 193 -22.95 -21.89 -5.05
N VAL A 194 -22.30 -21.75 -6.20
CA VAL A 194 -20.94 -21.21 -6.32
C VAL A 194 -20.88 -19.79 -5.75
N ALA A 195 -21.82 -18.91 -6.15
CA ALA A 195 -21.90 -17.53 -5.67
C ALA A 195 -22.12 -17.46 -4.14
N GLU A 196 -23.02 -18.25 -3.58
CA GLU A 196 -23.25 -18.30 -2.14
C GLU A 196 -22.03 -18.85 -1.37
N THR A 197 -21.31 -19.80 -1.95
CA THR A 197 -20.09 -20.35 -1.37
C THR A 197 -18.98 -19.30 -1.33
N ILE A 198 -18.78 -18.54 -2.41
CA ILE A 198 -17.83 -17.42 -2.45
C ILE A 198 -18.20 -16.36 -1.39
N LYS A 199 -19.46 -15.96 -1.34
CA LYS A 199 -19.97 -14.98 -0.39
C LYS A 199 -19.75 -15.41 1.06
N LYS A 200 -20.11 -16.64 1.43
CA LYS A 200 -19.87 -17.19 2.77
C LYS A 200 -18.37 -17.23 3.12
N THR A 201 -17.54 -17.57 2.14
CA THR A 201 -16.09 -17.60 2.31
C THR A 201 -15.55 -16.19 2.54
N ALA A 202 -15.97 -15.20 1.75
CA ALA A 202 -15.60 -13.81 1.91
C ALA A 202 -15.94 -13.29 3.31
N PHE A 203 -17.14 -13.55 3.81
CA PHE A 203 -17.52 -13.18 5.18
C PHE A 203 -16.63 -13.81 6.26
N LYS A 204 -16.28 -15.09 6.12
CA LYS A 204 -15.41 -15.78 7.07
C LYS A 204 -14.03 -15.17 7.13
N ILE A 205 -13.40 -14.97 5.99
CA ILE A 205 -12.02 -14.42 5.94
C ILE A 205 -11.96 -12.95 6.36
N THR A 206 -13.01 -12.16 6.08
CA THR A 206 -13.10 -10.79 6.59
C THR A 206 -13.18 -10.75 8.13
N ARG A 207 -13.96 -11.65 8.74
CA ARG A 207 -14.00 -11.78 10.20
C ARG A 207 -12.65 -12.19 10.81
N MET A 208 -11.88 -13.02 10.12
CA MET A 208 -10.51 -13.34 10.54
C MET A 208 -9.60 -12.11 10.45
N GLY A 209 -9.73 -11.32 9.39
CA GLY A 209 -9.04 -10.03 9.25
C GLY A 209 -9.39 -9.06 10.39
N GLN A 210 -10.67 -9.00 10.77
CA GLN A 210 -11.14 -8.19 11.90
C GLN A 210 -10.52 -8.65 13.24
N LEU A 211 -10.46 -9.96 13.48
CA LEU A 211 -9.82 -10.51 14.68
C LEU A 211 -8.34 -10.10 14.76
N VAL A 212 -7.60 -10.30 13.67
CA VAL A 212 -6.19 -9.92 13.56
C VAL A 212 -6.01 -8.42 13.78
N GLY A 213 -6.78 -7.59 13.09
CA GLY A 213 -6.68 -6.12 13.17
C GLY A 213 -7.01 -5.59 14.56
N THR A 214 -8.08 -6.07 15.18
CA THR A 214 -8.47 -5.65 16.53
C THR A 214 -7.40 -6.00 17.56
N GLU A 215 -6.86 -7.21 17.51
CA GLU A 215 -5.80 -7.64 18.43
C GLU A 215 -4.51 -6.84 18.21
N ALA A 216 -4.10 -6.65 16.95
CA ALA A 216 -2.90 -5.89 16.63
C ALA A 216 -3.02 -4.42 17.04
N ALA A 217 -4.15 -3.76 16.75
CA ALA A 217 -4.40 -2.38 17.13
C ALA A 217 -4.35 -2.20 18.65
N ARG A 218 -4.99 -3.12 19.39
CA ARG A 218 -4.94 -3.13 20.87
C ARG A 218 -3.50 -3.29 21.40
N MET A 219 -2.70 -4.19 20.83
CA MET A 219 -1.32 -4.42 21.25
C MET A 219 -0.41 -3.22 20.96
N LEU A 220 -0.63 -2.56 19.83
CA LEU A 220 0.16 -1.41 19.40
C LEU A 220 -0.33 -0.07 20.01
N GLY A 221 -1.50 -0.07 20.64
CA GLY A 221 -2.11 1.14 21.20
C GLY A 221 -2.49 2.18 20.13
N VAL A 222 -2.98 1.70 18.97
CA VAL A 222 -3.41 2.53 17.84
C VAL A 222 -4.87 2.24 17.47
N GLU A 223 -5.49 3.12 16.70
CA GLU A 223 -6.84 2.90 16.19
C GLU A 223 -6.85 1.81 15.12
N PHE A 224 -7.95 1.06 15.06
CA PHE A 224 -8.19 0.10 14.00
C PHE A 224 -8.91 0.82 12.86
N GLY A 225 -8.28 0.88 11.71
CA GLY A 225 -8.78 1.52 10.50
C GLY A 225 -9.67 0.59 9.68
N ILE A 226 -9.26 0.30 8.45
CA ILE A 226 -10.07 -0.46 7.49
C ILE A 226 -9.61 -1.90 7.34
N ILE A 227 -10.56 -2.76 6.92
CA ILE A 227 -10.29 -4.08 6.36
C ILE A 227 -10.60 -4.00 4.89
N ASP A 228 -9.63 -4.36 4.07
CA ASP A 228 -9.83 -4.49 2.63
C ASP A 228 -9.67 -5.96 2.23
N LEU A 229 -10.66 -6.49 1.51
CA LEU A 229 -10.68 -7.85 0.99
C LEU A 229 -10.46 -7.84 -0.52
N SER A 230 -9.32 -8.32 -0.96
CA SER A 230 -9.09 -8.56 -2.38
C SER A 230 -9.55 -9.97 -2.76
N LEU A 231 -10.42 -10.04 -3.76
CA LEU A 231 -10.82 -11.27 -4.46
C LEU A 231 -10.25 -11.33 -5.89
N ALA A 232 -9.41 -10.36 -6.26
CA ALA A 232 -8.80 -10.31 -7.58
C ALA A 232 -7.84 -11.51 -7.75
N PRO A 233 -8.04 -12.36 -8.77
CA PRO A 233 -7.11 -13.44 -9.07
C PRO A 233 -5.80 -12.85 -9.59
N THR A 234 -4.69 -13.37 -9.11
CA THR A 234 -3.40 -13.08 -9.73
C THR A 234 -3.26 -13.92 -11.00
N PRO A 235 -2.70 -13.37 -12.07
CA PRO A 235 -2.31 -14.18 -13.22
C PRO A 235 -1.41 -15.33 -12.76
N ALA A 236 -1.71 -16.53 -13.23
CA ALA A 236 -0.90 -17.71 -12.92
C ALA A 236 0.38 -17.71 -13.75
#